data_a8b7ab8a56790a52229fd9b93f38066c
#
_entry.id   a8b7ab8a56790a52229fd9b93f38066c
#
_cell.length_a   1.000
_cell.length_b   1.000
_cell.length_c   1.000
_cell.angle_alpha   90.00
_cell.angle_beta   90.00
_cell.angle_gamma   90.00
#
_symmetry.space_group_name_H-M   'P 1'
#
loop_
_entity.id
_entity.type
_entity.pdbx_description
1 polymer ?
#
loop_
_entity_poly.entity_id
_entity_poly.type
_entity_poly.pdbx_seq_one_letter_code
_entity_poly.pdbx_strand_id
1 'polypeptide(L)'
;MNRADLEARWLALTREIMPSVSAEKRWPIRNDHCFQRVLLDNACGGTWYAYISKRPAYRRADAATLERAIALGEAVLAGSADLGELNAQSLAYRGKA
;
A
#
# COMPACT_ATOMS: atom_id res chain seq x y z
N MET A 1 6.54 3.53 17.39
CA MET A 1 7.22 4.16 16.23
C MET A 1 6.70 5.59 16.10
N ASN A 2 7.58 6.59 16.05
CA ASN A 2 7.13 7.98 15.86
C ASN A 2 6.71 8.21 14.40
N ARG A 3 6.13 9.38 14.11
CA ARG A 3 5.60 9.66 12.76
C ARG A 3 6.68 9.63 11.69
N ALA A 4 7.86 10.17 11.96
CA ALA A 4 8.95 10.17 10.99
C ALA A 4 9.40 8.73 10.66
N ASP A 5 9.49 7.88 11.66
CA ASP A 5 9.85 6.47 11.47
C ASP A 5 8.78 5.72 10.67
N LEU A 6 7.52 6.00 10.96
CA LEU A 6 6.39 5.38 10.27
C LEU A 6 6.41 5.73 8.78
N GLU A 7 6.60 7.01 8.47
CA GLU A 7 6.68 7.47 7.07
C GLU A 7 7.91 6.90 6.36
N ALA A 8 9.05 6.85 7.05
CA ALA A 8 10.27 6.26 6.49
C ALA A 8 10.08 4.76 6.20
N ARG A 9 9.43 4.03 7.09
CA ARG A 9 9.12 2.62 6.88
C ARG A 9 8.20 2.43 5.67
N TRP A 10 7.18 3.26 5.55
CA TRP A 10 6.28 3.24 4.40
C TRP A 10 7.02 3.43 3.08
N LEU A 11 7.90 4.43 3.02
CA LEU A 11 8.67 4.72 1.81
C LEU A 11 9.66 3.60 1.48
N ALA A 12 10.35 3.07 2.48
CA ALA A 12 11.26 1.94 2.28
C ALA A 12 10.51 0.72 1.74
N LEU A 13 9.35 0.42 2.32
CA LEU A 13 8.52 -0.72 1.92
C LEU A 13 8.05 -0.59 0.48
N THR A 14 7.46 0.55 0.12
CA THR A 14 6.79 0.72 -1.17
C THR A 14 7.72 1.13 -2.31
N ARG A 15 8.81 1.83 -2.03
CA ARG A 15 9.74 2.32 -3.05
C ARG A 15 10.94 1.42 -3.27
N GLU A 16 11.30 0.61 -2.29
CA GLU A 16 12.52 -0.18 -2.35
C GLU A 16 12.26 -1.68 -2.18
N ILE A 17 11.68 -2.08 -1.06
CA ILE A 17 11.58 -3.50 -0.70
C ILE A 17 10.63 -4.26 -1.65
N MET A 18 9.39 -3.80 -1.76
CA MET A 18 8.40 -4.49 -2.60
C MET A 18 8.78 -4.47 -4.09
N PRO A 19 9.20 -3.33 -4.66
CA PRO A 19 9.65 -3.34 -6.06
C PRO A 19 10.82 -4.29 -6.31
N SER A 20 11.76 -4.41 -5.37
CA SER A 20 12.96 -5.23 -5.55
C SER A 20 12.66 -6.73 -5.68
N VAL A 21 11.55 -7.21 -5.11
CA VAL A 21 11.18 -8.64 -5.16
C VAL A 21 10.03 -8.94 -6.11
N SER A 22 9.43 -7.92 -6.70
CA SER A 22 8.19 -8.06 -7.48
C SER A 22 8.33 -8.97 -8.70
N ALA A 23 9.44 -8.89 -9.42
CA ALA A 23 9.69 -9.73 -10.60
C ALA A 23 9.86 -11.20 -10.20
N GLU A 24 10.67 -11.44 -9.16
CA GLU A 24 10.93 -12.79 -8.64
C GLU A 24 9.64 -13.44 -8.14
N LYS A 25 8.81 -12.68 -7.45
CA LYS A 25 7.54 -13.18 -6.92
C LYS A 25 6.42 -13.18 -7.94
N ARG A 26 6.68 -12.71 -9.15
CA ARG A 26 5.69 -12.65 -10.25
C ARG A 26 4.42 -11.90 -9.86
N TRP A 27 4.60 -10.80 -9.16
CA TRP A 27 3.48 -9.96 -8.74
C TRP A 27 2.86 -9.22 -9.92
N PRO A 28 1.55 -8.92 -9.86
CA PRO A 28 0.85 -8.21 -10.95
C PRO A 28 1.24 -6.75 -11.09
N ILE A 29 1.89 -6.16 -10.07
CA ILE A 29 2.35 -4.77 -10.08
C ILE A 29 3.80 -4.71 -9.65
N ARG A 30 4.53 -3.67 -10.08
CA ARG A 30 5.97 -3.56 -9.85
C ARG A 30 6.45 -2.17 -9.46
N ASN A 31 5.59 -1.15 -9.60
CA ASN A 31 5.96 0.25 -9.37
C ASN A 31 5.56 0.71 -7.97
N ASP A 32 6.34 1.64 -7.42
CA ASP A 32 6.10 2.22 -6.11
C ASP A 32 4.69 2.78 -5.94
N HIS A 33 4.23 3.57 -6.91
CA HIS A 33 2.90 4.18 -6.83
C HIS A 33 1.78 3.14 -6.93
N CYS A 34 2.00 2.02 -7.61
CA CYS A 34 1.03 0.92 -7.64
C CYS A 34 0.93 0.23 -6.28
N PHE A 35 2.06 -0.02 -5.62
CA PHE A 35 2.05 -0.59 -4.27
C PHE A 35 1.37 0.36 -3.29
N GLN A 36 1.67 1.66 -3.38
CA GLN A 36 1.05 2.67 -2.52
C GLN A 36 -0.46 2.72 -2.71
N ARG A 37 -0.93 2.70 -3.95
CA ARG A 37 -2.36 2.65 -4.27
C ARG A 37 -3.04 1.44 -3.64
N VAL A 38 -2.50 0.26 -3.89
CA VAL A 38 -3.10 -1.00 -3.43
C VAL A 38 -3.18 -1.04 -1.90
N LEU A 39 -2.09 -0.71 -1.24
CA LEU A 39 -2.03 -0.78 0.22
C LEU A 39 -2.92 0.28 0.89
N LEU A 40 -2.91 1.51 0.36
CA LEU A 40 -3.73 2.58 0.93
C LEU A 40 -5.22 2.34 0.66
N ASP A 41 -5.59 1.93 -0.55
CA ASP A 41 -7.00 1.64 -0.85
C ASP A 41 -7.54 0.55 0.09
N ASN A 42 -6.78 -0.52 0.29
CA ASN A 42 -7.20 -1.59 1.19
C ASN A 42 -7.22 -1.16 2.66
N ALA A 43 -6.27 -0.33 3.07
CA ALA A 43 -6.24 0.20 4.44
C ALA A 43 -7.43 1.12 4.71
N CYS A 44 -7.86 1.89 3.71
CA CYS A 44 -9.01 2.80 3.83
C CYS A 44 -10.36 2.10 3.63
N GLY A 45 -10.39 0.97 2.96
CA GLY A 45 -11.64 0.30 2.59
C GLY A 45 -12.36 0.96 1.43
N GLY A 46 -11.61 1.61 0.54
CA GLY A 46 -12.12 2.33 -0.62
C GLY A 46 -10.97 3.06 -1.30
N THR A 47 -11.25 3.95 -2.25
CA THR A 47 -10.19 4.75 -2.87
C THR A 47 -9.57 5.65 -1.80
N TRP A 48 -8.23 5.65 -1.70
CA TRP A 48 -7.57 6.40 -0.63
C TRP A 48 -7.91 7.90 -0.66
N TYR A 49 -8.08 8.48 -1.85
CA TYR A 49 -8.37 9.91 -1.99
C TYR A 49 -9.78 10.32 -1.55
N ALA A 50 -10.67 9.35 -1.30
CA ALA A 50 -11.96 9.63 -0.67
C ALA A 50 -11.83 9.84 0.84
N TYR A 51 -10.74 9.38 1.44
CA TYR A 51 -10.50 9.41 2.89
C TYR A 51 -9.37 10.37 3.27
N ILE A 52 -8.40 10.55 2.37
CA ILE A 52 -7.22 11.39 2.59
C ILE A 52 -7.30 12.57 1.62
N SER A 53 -7.56 13.75 2.15
CA SER A 53 -7.94 14.92 1.35
C SER A 53 -6.81 15.63 0.60
N LYS A 54 -5.55 15.36 0.96
CA LYS A 54 -4.40 16.08 0.39
C LYS A 54 -3.26 15.14 0.01
N ARG A 55 -2.34 15.62 -0.80
CA ARG A 55 -1.15 14.88 -1.25
C ARG A 55 0.11 15.47 -0.62
N PRO A 56 1.16 14.69 -0.43
CA PRO A 56 1.20 13.25 -0.68
C PRO A 56 0.42 12.48 0.39
N ALA A 57 -0.25 11.40 -0.03
CA ALA A 57 -1.17 10.66 0.84
C ALA A 57 -0.51 10.20 2.15
N TYR A 58 0.72 9.68 2.07
CA TYR A 58 1.39 9.11 3.25
C TYR A 58 1.69 10.15 4.33
N ARG A 59 1.79 11.43 3.97
CA ARG A 59 1.99 12.50 4.94
C ARG A 59 0.66 12.96 5.56
N ARG A 60 -0.44 12.74 4.87
CA ARG A 60 -1.76 13.23 5.25
C ARG A 60 -2.64 12.17 5.90
N ALA A 61 -2.33 10.90 5.69
CA ALA A 61 -3.02 9.80 6.33
C ALA A 61 -2.83 9.84 7.84
N ASP A 62 -3.85 9.46 8.60
CA ASP A 62 -3.66 9.32 10.03
C ASP A 62 -2.74 8.12 10.33
N ALA A 63 -2.19 8.09 11.54
CA ALA A 63 -1.23 7.05 11.93
C ALA A 63 -1.83 5.66 11.82
N ALA A 64 -3.08 5.48 12.24
CA ALA A 64 -3.74 4.17 12.19
C ALA A 64 -3.89 3.65 10.76
N THR A 65 -4.27 4.51 9.82
CA THR A 65 -4.39 4.16 8.42
C THR A 65 -3.03 3.76 7.83
N LEU A 66 -2.00 4.55 8.10
CA LEU A 66 -0.66 4.29 7.60
C LEU A 66 -0.09 3.00 8.20
N GLU A 67 -0.33 2.75 9.48
CA GLU A 67 0.06 1.51 10.13
C GLU A 67 -0.62 0.29 9.51
N ARG A 68 -1.92 0.37 9.21
CA ARG A 68 -2.65 -0.70 8.52
C ARG A 68 -2.08 -0.97 7.14
N ALA A 69 -1.78 0.09 6.39
CA ALA A 69 -1.21 -0.04 5.05
C ALA A 69 0.17 -0.72 5.08
N ILE A 70 1.02 -0.33 6.03
CA ILE A 70 2.32 -0.95 6.22
C ILE A 70 2.16 -2.43 6.61
N ALA A 71 1.25 -2.73 7.53
CA ALA A 71 1.00 -4.11 7.96
C ALA A 71 0.55 -4.99 6.79
N LEU A 72 -0.28 -4.47 5.90
CA LEU A 72 -0.68 -5.18 4.69
C LEU A 72 0.52 -5.49 3.78
N GLY A 73 1.38 -4.52 3.56
CA GLY A 73 2.59 -4.72 2.76
C GLY A 73 3.53 -5.75 3.36
N GLU A 74 3.69 -5.71 4.67
CA GLU A 74 4.50 -6.69 5.39
C GLU A 74 3.89 -8.09 5.32
N ALA A 75 2.57 -8.19 5.41
CA ALA A 75 1.85 -9.46 5.24
C ALA A 75 2.03 -10.04 3.83
N VAL A 76 2.02 -9.18 2.81
CA VAL A 76 2.29 -9.61 1.44
C VAL A 76 3.70 -10.17 1.31
N LEU A 77 4.69 -9.49 1.87
CA LEU A 77 6.09 -9.96 1.85
C LEU A 77 6.25 -11.28 2.57
N ALA A 78 5.53 -11.47 3.67
CA ALA A 78 5.57 -12.70 4.47
C ALA A 78 4.77 -13.86 3.85
N GLY A 79 3.99 -13.59 2.80
CA GLY A 79 3.16 -14.61 2.16
C GLY A 79 1.83 -14.86 2.86
N SER A 80 1.47 -14.06 3.86
CA SER A 80 0.22 -14.21 4.59
C SER A 80 -0.94 -13.41 4.00
N ALA A 81 -0.67 -12.54 3.00
CA ALA A 81 -1.67 -11.82 2.24
C ALA A 81 -1.34 -11.93 0.76
N ASP A 82 -2.38 -12.02 -0.07
CA ASP A 82 -2.24 -12.17 -1.52
C ASP A 82 -2.33 -10.82 -2.21
N LEU A 83 -1.24 -10.38 -2.82
CA LEU A 83 -1.17 -9.10 -3.51
C LEU A 83 -2.15 -9.04 -4.69
N GLY A 84 -2.35 -10.14 -5.39
CA GLY A 84 -3.32 -10.20 -6.49
C GLY A 84 -4.74 -9.89 -6.03
N GLU A 85 -5.14 -10.44 -4.90
CA GLU A 85 -6.45 -10.16 -4.30
C GLU A 85 -6.57 -8.70 -3.86
N LEU A 86 -5.52 -8.17 -3.23
CA LEU A 86 -5.50 -6.77 -2.79
C LEU A 86 -5.56 -5.83 -3.98
N ASN A 87 -4.85 -6.15 -5.06
CA ASN A 87 -4.88 -5.36 -6.29
C ASN A 87 -6.27 -5.41 -6.94
N ALA A 88 -6.89 -6.58 -7.02
CA ALA A 88 -8.24 -6.72 -7.54
C ALA A 88 -9.25 -5.90 -6.72
N GLN A 89 -9.13 -5.92 -5.40
CA GLN A 89 -10.00 -5.14 -4.51
C GLN A 89 -9.83 -3.64 -4.73
N SER A 90 -8.58 -3.18 -4.85
CA SER A 90 -8.28 -1.77 -5.15
C SER A 90 -8.92 -1.34 -6.47
N LEU A 91 -8.77 -2.16 -7.52
CA LEU A 91 -9.38 -1.88 -8.81
C LEU A 91 -10.91 -1.88 -8.75
N ALA A 92 -11.50 -2.77 -7.95
CA ALA A 92 -12.94 -2.80 -7.74
C ALA A 92 -13.43 -1.50 -7.09
N TYR A 93 -12.73 -0.99 -6.08
CA TYR A 93 -13.06 0.30 -5.48
C TYR A 93 -13.07 1.43 -6.49
N ARG A 94 -12.24 1.33 -7.53
CA ARG A 94 -12.10 2.34 -8.58
C ARG A 94 -13.02 2.10 -9.78
N GLY A 95 -13.88 1.08 -9.69
CA GLY A 95 -14.80 0.72 -10.77
C GLY A 95 -14.11 0.10 -11.97
N LYS A 96 -12.95 -0.55 -11.78
CA LYS A 96 -12.12 -1.10 -12.86
C LYS A 96 -12.00 -2.62 -12.84
N ALA A 97 -12.71 -3.26 -11.96
CA ALA A 97 -12.67 -4.72 -11.86
C ALA A 97 -13.62 -5.38 -12.85
#